data_8777752903ad1d9e648d100d3d5998ce
#
_entry.id   8777752903ad1d9e648d100d3d5998ce
#
_cell.length_a   1.000
_cell.length_b   1.000
_cell.length_c   1.000
_cell.angle_alpha   90.00
_cell.angle_beta   90.00
_cell.angle_gamma   90.00
#
_symmetry.space_group_name_H-M   'P 1'
#
loop_
_entity.id
_entity.type
_entity.pdbx_description
1 polymer ?
#
loop_
_entity_poly.entity_id
_entity_poly.type
_entity_poly.pdbx_seq_one_letter_code
_entity_poly.pdbx_strand_id
1 'polypeptide(L)'
;LLSMLGVQAPANARCIIFEGPKEHPLITTELMMPILGIVRAKDFDDAVEQAVWLEHGNRHSAHIHSKNIDNITKYAKAIDTAILVKNGPSYSALGFGGEGFCTFTIASRTGEGLTCASTFTKRRRCVMADSLCIR
;
A
#
# COMPACT_ATOMS: atom_id res chain seq x y z
N LEU A 1 23.76 6.57 8.79
CA LEU A 1 22.95 7.72 9.24
C LEU A 1 23.16 7.97 10.72
N LEU A 2 22.89 7.00 11.61
CA LEU A 2 23.00 7.22 13.07
C LEU A 2 24.43 7.59 13.49
N SER A 3 25.44 7.00 12.87
CA SER A 3 26.85 7.36 13.13
C SER A 3 27.18 8.81 12.74
N MET A 4 26.57 9.32 11.68
CA MET A 4 26.70 10.73 11.25
C MET A 4 26.06 11.70 12.26
N LEU A 5 25.09 11.24 13.01
CA LEU A 5 24.42 11.99 14.07
C LEU A 5 25.06 11.79 15.45
N GLY A 6 26.15 11.03 15.53
CA GLY A 6 26.80 10.69 16.79
C GLY A 6 25.99 9.77 17.70
N VAL A 7 24.95 9.12 17.15
CA VAL A 7 24.08 8.22 17.89
C VAL A 7 24.59 6.78 17.78
N GLN A 8 24.84 6.16 18.93
CA GLN A 8 25.14 4.74 19.00
C GLN A 8 23.84 3.94 18.90
N ALA A 9 23.74 3.10 17.87
CA ALA A 9 22.61 2.20 17.70
C ALA A 9 22.98 0.77 18.09
N PRO A 10 22.02 -0.03 18.59
CA PRO A 10 22.20 -1.45 18.76
C PRO A 10 22.62 -2.11 17.43
N ALA A 11 23.47 -3.14 17.46
CA ALA A 11 23.95 -3.82 16.26
C ALA A 11 22.82 -4.47 15.42
N ASN A 12 21.67 -4.73 16.04
CA ASN A 12 20.48 -5.29 15.41
C ASN A 12 19.44 -4.24 15.00
N ALA A 13 19.73 -2.95 15.10
CA ALA A 13 18.80 -1.91 14.65
C ALA A 13 18.53 -2.03 13.15
N ARG A 14 17.23 -2.07 12.76
CA ARG A 14 16.79 -2.26 11.37
C ARG A 14 16.07 -1.05 10.80
N CYS A 15 15.53 -0.20 11.64
CA CYS A 15 14.76 0.97 11.23
C CYS A 15 14.96 2.11 12.23
N ILE A 16 14.91 3.33 11.72
CA ILE A 16 14.82 4.55 12.51
C ILE A 16 13.35 4.95 12.56
N ILE A 17 12.82 5.10 13.76
CA ILE A 17 11.45 5.57 13.97
C ILE A 17 11.53 6.93 14.67
N PHE A 18 10.79 7.90 14.15
CA PHE A 18 10.70 9.23 14.78
C PHE A 18 9.28 9.77 14.69
N GLU A 19 8.93 10.67 15.59
CA GLU A 19 7.66 11.38 15.56
C GLU A 19 7.91 12.83 15.16
N GLY A 20 7.05 13.36 14.26
CA GLY A 20 7.16 14.72 13.77
C GLY A 20 5.86 15.24 13.17
N PRO A 21 5.83 16.54 12.83
CA PRO A 21 4.70 17.11 12.11
C PRO A 21 4.57 16.50 10.70
N LYS A 22 3.36 16.44 10.18
CA LYS A 22 3.08 15.84 8.85
C LYS A 22 3.86 16.47 7.70
N GLU A 23 4.23 17.74 7.85
CA GLU A 23 4.99 18.51 6.85
C GLU A 23 6.50 18.22 6.90
N HIS A 24 6.96 17.39 7.84
CA HIS A 24 8.40 17.10 7.98
C HIS A 24 8.94 16.42 6.71
N PRO A 25 10.07 16.85 6.14
CA PRO A 25 10.59 16.29 4.87
C PRO A 25 10.77 14.78 4.87
N LEU A 26 11.18 14.17 5.98
CA LEU A 26 11.31 12.70 6.10
C LEU A 26 9.96 11.97 6.23
N ILE A 27 8.85 12.68 6.27
CA ILE A 27 7.48 12.14 6.27
C ILE A 27 6.84 12.34 4.90
N THR A 28 7.04 13.51 4.29
CA THR A 28 6.42 13.86 3.01
C THR A 28 7.15 13.31 1.80
N THR A 29 8.41 12.89 1.94
CA THR A 29 9.23 12.39 0.83
C THR A 29 9.40 10.90 0.90
N GLU A 30 9.20 10.21 -0.22
CA GLU A 30 9.56 8.80 -0.35
C GLU A 30 11.08 8.63 -0.30
N LEU A 31 11.57 7.94 0.72
CA LEU A 31 13.00 7.90 1.03
C LEU A 31 13.72 6.64 0.53
N MET A 32 13.00 5.57 0.22
CA MET A 32 13.58 4.26 -0.15
C MET A 32 14.62 3.76 0.86
N MET A 33 14.42 4.07 2.13
CA MET A 33 15.35 3.73 3.22
C MET A 33 14.59 3.39 4.51
N PRO A 34 15.21 2.71 5.47
CA PRO A 34 14.55 2.25 6.68
C PRO A 34 14.37 3.39 7.72
N ILE A 35 13.63 4.41 7.34
CA ILE A 35 13.19 5.51 8.19
C ILE A 35 11.67 5.56 8.16
N LEU A 36 11.04 5.54 9.33
CA LEU A 36 9.60 5.60 9.49
C LEU A 36 9.21 6.81 10.33
N GLY A 37 8.55 7.78 9.72
CA GLY A 37 7.94 8.89 10.40
C GLY A 37 6.57 8.53 10.97
N ILE A 38 6.29 9.01 12.18
CA ILE A 38 5.00 8.87 12.85
C ILE A 38 4.40 10.26 13.00
N VAL A 39 3.14 10.40 12.60
CA VAL A 39 2.36 11.61 12.78
C VAL A 39 1.20 11.31 13.72
N ARG A 40 0.97 12.15 14.71
CA ARG A 40 -0.17 12.02 15.60
C ARG A 40 -1.40 12.69 14.98
N ALA A 41 -2.50 11.99 15.06
CA ALA A 41 -3.81 12.53 14.75
C ALA A 41 -4.63 12.69 16.04
N LYS A 42 -5.51 13.67 16.08
CA LYS A 42 -6.38 13.93 17.24
C LYS A 42 -7.53 12.93 17.35
N ASP A 43 -7.99 12.45 16.20
CA ASP A 43 -9.07 11.47 16.08
C ASP A 43 -8.94 10.70 14.76
N PHE A 44 -9.89 9.81 14.49
CA PHE A 44 -9.86 8.99 13.27
C PHE A 44 -10.06 9.81 12.00
N ASP A 45 -10.88 10.84 12.05
CA ASP A 45 -11.18 11.68 10.89
C ASP A 45 -9.97 12.51 10.48
N ASP A 46 -9.30 13.09 11.45
CA ASP A 46 -8.03 13.78 11.24
C ASP A 46 -6.95 12.82 10.71
N ALA A 47 -6.91 11.58 11.21
CA ALA A 47 -5.98 10.56 10.67
C ALA A 47 -6.23 10.26 9.20
N VAL A 48 -7.50 10.16 8.80
CA VAL A 48 -7.89 9.95 7.40
C VAL A 48 -7.48 11.15 6.53
N GLU A 49 -7.77 12.37 6.97
CA GLU A 49 -7.40 13.59 6.25
C GLU A 49 -5.87 13.69 6.05
N GLN A 50 -5.11 13.44 7.11
CA GLN A 50 -3.65 13.45 7.05
C GLN A 50 -3.10 12.36 6.13
N ALA A 51 -3.65 11.15 6.18
CA ALA A 51 -3.24 10.06 5.31
C ALA A 51 -3.50 10.37 3.83
N VAL A 52 -4.67 10.91 3.50
CA VAL A 52 -5.01 11.33 2.14
C VAL A 52 -4.08 12.44 1.66
N TRP A 53 -3.76 13.40 2.52
CA TRP A 53 -2.82 14.48 2.18
C TRP A 53 -1.40 13.95 1.94
N LEU A 54 -0.93 13.01 2.76
CA LEU A 54 0.40 12.39 2.63
C LEU A 54 0.51 11.43 1.43
N GLU A 55 -0.60 10.91 0.96
CA GLU A 55 -0.63 10.01 -0.21
C GLU A 55 -0.32 10.74 -1.52
N HIS A 56 -0.47 12.05 -1.56
CA HIS A 56 -0.13 12.97 -2.68
C HIS A 56 -0.82 12.65 -4.02
N GLY A 57 -1.85 11.82 -4.06
CA GLY A 57 -2.53 11.39 -5.29
C GLY A 57 -1.79 10.32 -6.08
N ASN A 58 -0.79 9.67 -5.50
CA ASN A 58 -0.05 8.56 -6.12
C ASN A 58 -0.92 7.32 -6.32
N ARG A 59 -1.91 7.11 -5.42
CA ARG A 59 -2.88 5.99 -5.49
C ARG A 59 -2.24 4.61 -5.52
N HIS A 60 -1.10 4.47 -4.86
CA HIS A 60 -0.33 3.23 -4.85
C HIS A 60 -0.81 2.25 -3.79
N SER A 61 -0.43 2.43 -2.55
CA SER A 61 -0.70 1.50 -1.45
C SER A 61 -1.03 2.22 -0.16
N ALA A 62 -1.97 1.66 0.58
CA ALA A 62 -2.33 2.15 1.90
C ALA A 62 -2.62 1.00 2.85
N HIS A 63 -2.57 1.28 4.15
CA HIS A 63 -2.78 0.31 5.20
C HIS A 63 -3.73 0.86 6.26
N ILE A 64 -4.52 -0.04 6.85
CA ILE A 64 -5.30 0.27 8.03
C ILE A 64 -5.25 -0.88 9.04
N HIS A 65 -4.97 -0.56 10.28
CA HIS A 65 -5.06 -1.49 11.40
C HIS A 65 -6.28 -1.14 12.25
N SER A 66 -7.37 -1.84 12.03
CA SER A 66 -8.64 -1.59 12.72
C SER A 66 -9.51 -2.85 12.75
N LYS A 67 -10.38 -2.94 13.77
CA LYS A 67 -11.48 -3.90 13.86
C LYS A 67 -12.85 -3.23 13.63
N ASN A 68 -12.90 -1.90 13.56
CA ASN A 68 -14.12 -1.15 13.29
C ASN A 68 -14.36 -1.11 11.78
N ILE A 69 -15.42 -1.74 11.31
CA ILE A 69 -15.75 -1.87 9.89
C ILE A 69 -16.14 -0.51 9.27
N ASP A 70 -16.76 0.37 10.03
CA ASP A 70 -17.15 1.71 9.55
C ASP A 70 -15.91 2.57 9.30
N ASN A 71 -14.94 2.51 10.21
CA ASN A 71 -13.65 3.18 10.05
C ASN A 71 -12.88 2.64 8.82
N ILE A 72 -12.86 1.30 8.65
CA ILE A 72 -12.21 0.68 7.50
C ILE A 72 -12.88 1.14 6.21
N THR A 73 -14.22 1.14 6.17
CA THR A 73 -15.00 1.59 5.00
C THR A 73 -14.75 3.06 4.68
N LYS A 74 -14.77 3.92 5.69
CA LYS A 74 -14.51 5.35 5.54
C LYS A 74 -13.12 5.61 4.97
N TYR A 75 -12.12 4.98 5.57
CA TYR A 75 -10.73 5.12 5.10
C TYR A 75 -10.54 4.60 3.69
N ALA A 76 -11.06 3.41 3.36
CA ALA A 76 -10.94 2.80 2.04
C ALA A 76 -11.49 3.70 0.93
N LYS A 77 -12.66 4.33 1.19
CA LYS A 77 -13.27 5.28 0.24
C LYS A 77 -12.46 6.56 0.08
N ALA A 78 -11.86 7.05 1.15
CA ALA A 78 -11.13 8.32 1.13
C ALA A 78 -9.74 8.18 0.49
N ILE A 79 -9.01 7.10 0.80
CA ILE A 79 -7.64 6.93 0.34
C ILE A 79 -7.56 6.47 -1.12
N ASP A 80 -8.51 5.68 -1.59
CA ASP A 80 -8.71 5.28 -2.99
C ASP A 80 -7.41 4.80 -3.69
N THR A 81 -6.66 3.94 -3.02
CA THR A 81 -5.42 3.36 -3.55
C THR A 81 -5.68 2.05 -4.30
N ALA A 82 -4.79 1.68 -5.22
CA ALA A 82 -4.84 0.41 -5.94
C ALA A 82 -4.68 -0.81 -5.01
N ILE A 83 -3.92 -0.65 -3.94
CA ILE A 83 -3.71 -1.67 -2.92
C ILE A 83 -4.11 -1.11 -1.56
N LEU A 84 -5.04 -1.78 -0.89
CA LEU A 84 -5.40 -1.48 0.49
C LEU A 84 -5.23 -2.73 1.35
N VAL A 85 -4.34 -2.66 2.32
CA VAL A 85 -4.09 -3.77 3.24
C VAL A 85 -4.72 -3.49 4.60
N LYS A 86 -5.53 -4.44 5.07
CA LYS A 86 -6.15 -4.38 6.38
C LYS A 86 -5.44 -5.32 7.34
N ASN A 87 -4.99 -4.78 8.48
CA ASN A 87 -4.41 -5.55 9.59
C ASN A 87 -3.21 -6.44 9.19
N GLY A 88 -2.44 -6.03 8.22
CA GLY A 88 -1.27 -6.76 7.75
C GLY A 88 -0.20 -5.85 7.18
N PRO A 89 0.99 -6.38 6.94
CA PRO A 89 2.05 -5.68 6.23
C PRO A 89 1.78 -5.65 4.72
N SER A 90 2.52 -4.82 3.98
CA SER A 90 2.44 -4.76 2.50
C SER A 90 2.62 -6.14 1.83
N TYR A 91 3.42 -7.01 2.41
CA TYR A 91 3.61 -8.39 1.91
C TYR A 91 2.34 -9.23 1.88
N SER A 92 1.31 -8.88 2.66
CA SER A 92 0.02 -9.56 2.59
C SER A 92 -0.63 -9.43 1.22
N ALA A 93 -0.42 -8.30 0.54
CA ALA A 93 -0.88 -8.08 -0.83
C ALA A 93 -0.13 -8.95 -1.86
N LEU A 94 1.05 -9.45 -1.51
CA LEU A 94 1.82 -10.38 -2.33
C LEU A 94 1.54 -11.86 -1.99
N GLY A 95 0.54 -12.14 -1.17
CA GLY A 95 0.15 -13.49 -0.77
C GLY A 95 0.82 -14.02 0.51
N PHE A 96 1.64 -13.23 1.20
CA PHE A 96 2.27 -13.63 2.47
C PHE A 96 1.34 -13.31 3.65
N GLY A 97 0.56 -14.30 4.07
CA GLY A 97 -0.41 -14.15 5.16
C GLY A 97 -1.66 -13.34 4.78
N GLY A 98 -1.93 -13.17 3.50
CA GLY A 98 -3.09 -12.49 2.95
C GLY A 98 -3.41 -12.98 1.53
N GLU A 99 -4.50 -12.47 0.97
CA GLU A 99 -4.91 -12.76 -0.40
C GLU A 99 -4.20 -11.82 -1.38
N GLY A 100 -3.44 -12.38 -2.31
CA GLY A 100 -2.73 -11.62 -3.32
C GLY A 100 -1.91 -12.51 -4.24
N PHE A 101 -1.25 -11.89 -5.21
CA PHE A 101 -0.36 -12.58 -6.15
C PHE A 101 1.09 -12.17 -5.91
N CYS A 102 1.99 -13.14 -5.96
CA CYS A 102 3.43 -12.88 -5.90
C CYS A 102 3.88 -12.24 -7.21
N THR A 103 3.84 -10.93 -7.26
CA THR A 103 4.13 -10.11 -8.44
C THR A 103 4.91 -8.86 -8.06
N PHE A 104 5.66 -8.32 -9.02
CA PHE A 104 6.37 -7.04 -8.89
C PHE A 104 5.79 -5.97 -9.82
N THR A 105 4.55 -6.12 -10.25
CA THR A 105 3.86 -5.07 -10.99
C THR A 105 3.63 -3.87 -10.06
N ILE A 106 4.04 -2.69 -10.52
CA ILE A 106 3.89 -1.46 -9.74
C ILE A 106 2.43 -1.03 -9.76
N ALA A 107 1.84 -0.86 -8.59
CA ALA A 107 0.51 -0.31 -8.44
C ALA A 107 0.49 1.17 -8.89
N SER A 108 -0.58 1.58 -9.52
CA SER A 108 -0.80 2.96 -9.93
C SER A 108 -2.29 3.27 -9.92
N ARG A 109 -2.61 4.56 -10.07
CA ARG A 109 -4.00 5.05 -10.05
C ARG A 109 -4.93 4.33 -11.03
N THR A 110 -4.43 3.94 -12.20
CA THR A 110 -5.19 3.27 -13.24
C THR A 110 -4.68 1.85 -13.54
N GLY A 111 -3.62 1.42 -12.86
CA GLY A 111 -2.96 0.15 -13.06
C GLY A 111 -3.46 -0.94 -12.14
N GLU A 112 -3.31 -2.17 -12.57
CA GLU A 112 -3.50 -3.37 -11.75
C GLU A 112 -2.26 -3.55 -10.87
N GLY A 113 -2.37 -3.32 -9.57
CA GLY A 113 -1.24 -3.43 -8.64
C GLY A 113 -0.85 -4.87 -8.31
N LEU A 114 -1.79 -5.80 -8.42
CA LEU A 114 -1.60 -7.21 -8.13
C LEU A 114 -1.99 -8.02 -9.37
N THR A 115 -1.01 -8.62 -10.02
CA THR A 115 -1.21 -9.33 -11.29
C THR A 115 -0.83 -10.80 -11.19
N CYS A 116 -1.43 -11.60 -12.07
CA CYS A 116 -1.03 -12.98 -12.31
C CYS A 116 -0.94 -13.23 -13.82
N ALA A 117 -0.52 -14.40 -14.23
CA ALA A 117 -0.36 -14.72 -15.65
C ALA A 117 -1.63 -14.44 -16.47
N SER A 118 -2.81 -14.69 -15.90
CA SER A 118 -4.08 -14.46 -16.59
C SER A 118 -4.39 -12.97 -16.83
N THR A 119 -3.83 -12.06 -16.03
CA THR A 119 -4.00 -10.61 -16.19
C THR A 119 -3.47 -10.13 -17.55
N PHE A 120 -2.43 -10.79 -18.07
CA PHE A 120 -1.78 -10.43 -19.33
C PHE A 120 -2.30 -11.23 -20.53
N THR A 121 -3.38 -11.99 -20.34
CA THR A 121 -3.99 -12.80 -21.40
C THR A 121 -5.25 -12.17 -21.95
N LYS A 122 -5.54 -12.45 -23.22
CA LYS A 122 -6.77 -12.04 -23.88
C LYS A 122 -7.88 -13.06 -23.59
N ARG A 123 -8.98 -12.62 -23.00
CA ARG A 123 -10.18 -13.46 -22.89
C ARG A 123 -10.82 -13.63 -24.25
N ARG A 124 -11.09 -14.87 -24.62
CA ARG A 124 -11.79 -15.23 -25.85
C ARG A 124 -13.07 -15.97 -25.52
N ARG A 125 -14.18 -15.51 -26.07
CA ARG A 125 -15.43 -16.24 -26.03
C ARG A 125 -15.61 -16.99 -27.35
N CYS A 126 -16.02 -18.25 -27.26
CA CYS A 126 -16.39 -19.06 -28.38
C CYS A 126 -17.85 -19.48 -28.16
N VAL A 127 -18.72 -19.11 -29.09
CA VAL A 127 -20.13 -19.46 -29.09
C VAL A 127 -20.37 -20.35 -30.29
N MET A 128 -20.93 -21.54 -30.07
CA MET A 128 -21.30 -22.49 -31.12
C MET A 128 -22.80 -22.41 -31.35
N ALA A 129 -23.20 -22.11 -32.57
CA ALA A 129 -24.60 -22.22 -32.97
C ALA A 129 -24.88 -23.57 -33.72
N ASP A 130 -23.95 -23.93 -34.57
CA ASP A 130 -23.98 -25.22 -35.27
C ASP A 130 -22.70 -26.03 -34.96
N SER A 131 -21.95 -26.42 -35.94
CA SER A 131 -20.67 -27.11 -35.74
C SER A 131 -19.50 -26.12 -35.73
N LEU A 132 -18.54 -26.34 -34.85
CA LEU A 132 -17.31 -25.57 -34.77
C LEU A 132 -16.12 -26.49 -34.89
N CYS A 133 -15.27 -26.23 -35.90
CA CYS A 133 -13.98 -26.88 -36.04
C CYS A 133 -12.87 -25.84 -35.87
N ILE A 134 -12.04 -26.00 -34.84
CA ILE A 134 -10.84 -25.19 -34.61
C ILE A 134 -9.63 -26.09 -34.91
N ARG A 135 -8.87 -25.72 -35.93
CA ARG A 135 -7.64 -26.40 -36.34
C ARG A 135 -6.44 -25.52 -36.07
#